data_400571f4e53b6aca87cdedaff832cbf0
#
_entry.id   400571f4e53b6aca87cdedaff832cbf0
#
_cell.length_a   1.000
_cell.length_b   1.000
_cell.length_c   1.000
_cell.angle_alpha   90.00
_cell.angle_beta   90.00
_cell.angle_gamma   90.00
#
_symmetry.space_group_name_H-M   'P 1'
#
loop_
_entity.id
_entity.type
_entity.pdbx_description
1 polymer ?
#
loop_
_entity_poly.entity_id
_entity_poly.type
_entity_poly.pdbx_seq_one_letter_code
_entity_poly.pdbx_strand_id
1 'polypeptide(L)'
;MSTPIRASDRDLRALAAIVSEDRADLPDGEGLPPSLLADLMAQIRCDSLALDSWDSGRQTVWFSQEIPSGDARIGFEGQDEVYWKNHRDCQHCSYTARTGDQRSVITNSDFYSARQWHGTGMYTDFYRLTGMENSLMVCLPSALPPTAGPGQYVRLTLGRGPGPDFSERDRAVLTLLGPHLDQAYLDVQRRRHPVPRLTPRQTGLLHLVAAGHTNSQIARRLGISEGTVRTHLENIYDKLQVTSRTAAVVRAFPERAA
;
A
#
# COMPACT_ATOMS: atom_id res chain seq x y z
N MET A 1 14.47 -21.15 10.93
CA MET A 1 15.81 -20.53 10.74
C MET A 1 15.72 -19.72 9.45
N SER A 2 15.75 -18.40 9.53
CA SER A 2 15.69 -17.55 8.32
C SER A 2 16.96 -17.73 7.50
N THR A 3 16.83 -18.17 6.26
CA THR A 3 17.95 -18.21 5.31
C THR A 3 18.45 -16.77 5.11
N PRO A 4 19.77 -16.51 5.16
CA PRO A 4 20.28 -15.16 4.97
C PRO A 4 19.92 -14.65 3.57
N ILE A 5 19.36 -13.46 3.51
CA ILE A 5 19.04 -12.73 2.27
C ILE A 5 20.34 -12.53 1.48
N ARG A 6 20.43 -13.11 0.29
CA ARG A 6 21.60 -12.99 -0.59
C ARG A 6 21.29 -12.06 -1.76
N ALA A 7 21.53 -10.76 -1.56
CA ALA A 7 21.62 -9.80 -2.65
C ALA A 7 23.09 -9.68 -3.09
N SER A 8 23.34 -9.62 -4.40
CA SER A 8 24.69 -9.36 -4.92
C SER A 8 25.03 -7.86 -4.85
N ASP A 9 26.32 -7.51 -4.94
CA ASP A 9 26.74 -6.08 -5.04
C ASP A 9 26.12 -5.37 -6.23
N ARG A 10 25.81 -6.08 -7.31
CA ARG A 10 25.08 -5.55 -8.46
C ARG A 10 23.65 -5.21 -8.08
N ASP A 11 22.97 -6.11 -7.35
CA ASP A 11 21.60 -5.87 -6.88
C ASP A 11 21.56 -4.67 -5.94
N LEU A 12 22.48 -4.60 -4.99
CA LEU A 12 22.54 -3.47 -4.05
C LEU A 12 22.74 -2.12 -4.76
N ARG A 13 23.59 -2.08 -5.80
CA ARG A 13 23.76 -0.86 -6.61
C ARG A 13 22.50 -0.50 -7.39
N ALA A 14 21.83 -1.49 -8.00
CA ALA A 14 20.56 -1.27 -8.71
C ALA A 14 19.46 -0.80 -7.76
N LEU A 15 19.37 -1.39 -6.57
CA LEU A 15 18.44 -0.97 -5.54
C LEU A 15 18.72 0.47 -5.05
N ALA A 16 19.99 0.79 -4.83
CA ALA A 16 20.38 2.14 -4.45
C ALA A 16 20.01 3.17 -5.53
N ALA A 17 20.16 2.84 -6.81
CA ALA A 17 19.74 3.70 -7.92
C ALA A 17 18.21 3.92 -7.91
N ILE A 18 17.42 2.84 -7.75
CA ILE A 18 15.95 2.91 -7.66
C ILE A 18 15.52 3.79 -6.48
N VAL A 19 16.16 3.64 -5.32
CA VAL A 19 15.81 4.35 -4.08
C VAL A 19 16.22 5.82 -4.13
N SER A 20 17.36 6.15 -4.80
CA SER A 20 17.89 7.51 -4.85
C SER A 20 17.26 8.39 -5.93
N GLU A 21 16.47 7.83 -6.83
CA GLU A 21 15.85 8.58 -7.93
C GLU A 21 14.69 9.45 -7.43
N ASP A 22 14.79 10.77 -7.67
CA ASP A 22 13.67 11.68 -7.40
C ASP A 22 12.63 11.59 -8.52
N ARG A 23 11.49 11.01 -8.20
CA ARG A 23 10.42 10.72 -9.16
C ARG A 23 9.37 11.82 -9.13
N ALA A 24 9.23 12.51 -10.26
CA ALA A 24 8.26 13.58 -10.42
C ALA A 24 6.90 13.09 -10.95
N ASP A 25 6.87 11.90 -11.57
CA ASP A 25 5.67 11.32 -12.15
C ASP A 25 4.69 10.86 -11.06
N LEU A 26 3.40 11.03 -11.35
CA LEU A 26 2.31 10.63 -10.47
C LEU A 26 1.41 9.64 -11.20
N PRO A 27 0.86 8.63 -10.52
CA PRO A 27 -0.14 7.74 -11.10
C PRO A 27 -1.43 8.51 -11.42
N ASP A 28 -2.27 8.03 -12.32
CA ASP A 28 -3.56 8.66 -12.65
C ASP A 28 -4.55 8.66 -11.47
N GLY A 29 -4.45 7.65 -10.60
CA GLY A 29 -5.24 7.48 -9.38
C GLY A 29 -4.37 7.29 -8.14
N GLU A 30 -4.87 6.60 -7.13
CA GLU A 30 -4.05 6.09 -6.04
C GLU A 30 -3.01 5.12 -6.58
N GLY A 31 -1.81 5.09 -6.00
CA GLY A 31 -0.77 4.19 -6.46
C GLY A 31 0.65 4.68 -6.22
N LEU A 32 1.59 4.05 -6.92
CA LEU A 32 3.02 4.35 -6.94
C LEU A 32 3.41 5.08 -8.24
N PRO A 33 4.55 5.81 -8.26
CA PRO A 33 5.06 6.41 -9.50
C PRO A 33 5.20 5.34 -10.60
N PRO A 34 4.67 5.56 -11.81
CA PRO A 34 4.79 4.61 -12.92
C PRO A 34 6.25 4.25 -13.24
N SER A 35 7.17 5.22 -13.17
CA SER A 35 8.61 4.99 -13.37
C SER A 35 9.18 4.03 -12.33
N LEU A 36 8.75 4.11 -11.06
CA LEU A 36 9.18 3.19 -10.01
C LEU A 36 8.73 1.75 -10.29
N LEU A 37 7.49 1.59 -10.74
CA LEU A 37 6.94 0.29 -11.08
C LEU A 37 7.65 -0.31 -12.31
N ALA A 38 7.99 0.51 -13.31
CA ALA A 38 8.75 0.09 -14.49
C ALA A 38 10.17 -0.41 -14.10
N ASP A 39 10.86 0.31 -13.22
CA ASP A 39 12.18 -0.10 -12.72
C ASP A 39 12.10 -1.40 -11.92
N LEU A 40 11.06 -1.54 -11.10
CA LEU A 40 10.81 -2.77 -10.34
C LEU A 40 10.59 -3.96 -11.27
N MET A 41 9.78 -3.79 -12.32
CA MET A 41 9.56 -4.83 -13.34
C MET A 41 10.86 -5.21 -14.04
N ALA A 42 11.69 -4.25 -14.42
CA ALA A 42 12.98 -4.48 -15.06
C ALA A 42 13.96 -5.24 -14.12
N GLN A 43 13.97 -4.88 -12.83
CA GLN A 43 14.86 -5.48 -11.83
C GLN A 43 14.48 -6.91 -11.46
N ILE A 44 13.19 -7.21 -11.33
CA ILE A 44 12.67 -8.55 -10.97
C ILE A 44 12.33 -9.37 -12.22
N ARG A 45 12.22 -8.74 -13.39
CA ARG A 45 11.86 -9.39 -14.66
C ARG A 45 10.53 -10.13 -14.58
N CYS A 46 9.47 -9.45 -14.23
CA CYS A 46 8.10 -9.95 -14.29
C CYS A 46 7.39 -9.47 -15.55
N ASP A 47 6.34 -10.20 -15.95
CA ASP A 47 5.56 -9.91 -17.15
C ASP A 47 4.44 -8.91 -16.87
N SER A 48 4.07 -8.79 -15.60
CA SER A 48 2.99 -7.92 -15.16
C SER A 48 3.18 -7.51 -13.71
N LEU A 49 2.59 -6.36 -13.36
CA LEU A 49 2.62 -5.82 -12.01
C LEU A 49 1.29 -5.13 -11.73
N ALA A 50 0.69 -5.44 -10.58
CA ALA A 50 -0.52 -4.81 -10.10
C ALA A 50 -0.35 -4.36 -8.64
N LEU A 51 -0.81 -3.15 -8.33
CA LEU A 51 -0.97 -2.64 -6.98
C LEU A 51 -2.45 -2.46 -6.71
N ASP A 52 -2.99 -3.28 -5.84
CA ASP A 52 -4.42 -3.34 -5.55
C ASP A 52 -4.71 -3.13 -4.08
N SER A 53 -5.81 -2.45 -3.81
CA SER A 53 -6.40 -2.35 -2.50
C SER A 53 -7.48 -3.41 -2.31
N TRP A 54 -7.47 -4.09 -1.17
CA TRP A 54 -8.35 -5.23 -0.91
C TRP A 54 -9.16 -5.04 0.38
N ASP A 55 -10.46 -5.30 0.31
CA ASP A 55 -11.33 -5.53 1.46
C ASP A 55 -11.92 -6.94 1.36
N SER A 56 -11.26 -7.89 2.01
CA SER A 56 -11.68 -9.30 1.97
C SER A 56 -13.01 -9.56 2.68
N GLY A 57 -13.40 -8.69 3.61
CA GLY A 57 -14.69 -8.78 4.30
C GLY A 57 -15.86 -8.35 3.42
N ARG A 58 -15.66 -7.30 2.62
CA ARG A 58 -16.65 -6.79 1.66
C ARG A 58 -16.52 -7.38 0.26
N GLN A 59 -15.44 -8.11 0.01
CA GLN A 59 -15.10 -8.66 -1.30
C GLN A 59 -15.03 -7.56 -2.38
N THR A 60 -14.28 -6.48 -2.10
CA THR A 60 -14.13 -5.33 -2.99
C THR A 60 -12.68 -4.91 -3.13
N VAL A 61 -12.38 -4.29 -4.27
CA VAL A 61 -11.14 -3.56 -4.56
C VAL A 61 -11.52 -2.09 -4.70
N TRP A 62 -10.87 -1.16 -3.96
CA TRP A 62 -11.25 0.27 -4.03
C TRP A 62 -10.30 1.08 -4.90
N PHE A 63 -9.12 0.57 -5.22
CA PHE A 63 -8.29 1.05 -6.33
C PHE A 63 -7.43 -0.08 -6.89
N SER A 64 -7.07 0.05 -8.15
CA SER A 64 -6.13 -0.82 -8.86
C SER A 64 -5.23 0.03 -9.74
N GLN A 65 -3.93 -0.27 -9.73
CA GLN A 65 -2.95 0.29 -10.65
C GLN A 65 -2.19 -0.87 -11.28
N GLU A 66 -2.31 -1.00 -12.60
CA GLU A 66 -1.70 -2.10 -13.34
C GLU A 66 -0.68 -1.58 -14.34
N ILE A 67 0.41 -2.32 -14.51
CA ILE A 67 1.33 -2.16 -15.62
C ILE A 67 1.35 -3.48 -16.39
N PRO A 68 0.66 -3.55 -17.53
CA PRO A 68 0.73 -4.70 -18.40
C PRO A 68 2.06 -4.70 -19.17
N SER A 69 2.66 -5.86 -19.33
CA SER A 69 3.71 -6.11 -20.32
C SER A 69 3.08 -6.83 -21.51
N GLY A 70 2.86 -6.14 -22.62
CA GLY A 70 2.23 -6.71 -23.81
C GLY A 70 0.76 -7.09 -23.61
N ASP A 71 0.37 -8.30 -24.05
CA ASP A 71 -1.00 -8.81 -23.98
C ASP A 71 -1.42 -9.36 -22.60
N ALA A 72 -0.54 -9.32 -21.60
CA ALA A 72 -0.85 -9.80 -20.26
C ALA A 72 -1.82 -8.83 -19.56
N ARG A 73 -3.04 -9.29 -19.33
CA ARG A 73 -4.05 -8.59 -18.54
C ARG A 73 -4.11 -9.21 -17.15
N ILE A 74 -3.69 -8.48 -16.13
CA ILE A 74 -3.98 -8.83 -14.72
C ILE A 74 -5.32 -8.21 -14.29
N GLY A 75 -6.04 -7.56 -15.18
CA GLY A 75 -7.24 -6.81 -14.89
C GLY A 75 -8.33 -7.65 -14.24
N PHE A 76 -8.81 -7.16 -13.11
CA PHE A 76 -10.03 -7.68 -12.45
C PHE A 76 -11.30 -7.31 -13.20
N GLU A 77 -11.23 -6.47 -14.23
CA GLU A 77 -12.40 -5.93 -14.90
C GLU A 77 -13.28 -7.06 -15.47
N GLY A 78 -14.43 -7.26 -14.85
CA GLY A 78 -15.38 -8.34 -15.17
C GLY A 78 -15.03 -9.73 -14.61
N GLN A 79 -13.98 -9.88 -13.78
CA GLN A 79 -13.58 -11.16 -13.18
C GLN A 79 -13.65 -11.17 -11.65
N ASP A 80 -14.13 -10.10 -11.03
CA ASP A 80 -14.23 -9.98 -9.57
C ASP A 80 -14.98 -11.13 -8.92
N GLU A 81 -16.12 -11.52 -9.48
CA GLU A 81 -16.94 -12.59 -8.95
C GLU A 81 -16.20 -13.94 -8.95
N VAL A 82 -15.47 -14.24 -10.02
CA VAL A 82 -14.69 -15.48 -10.16
C VAL A 82 -13.52 -15.50 -9.18
N TYR A 83 -12.84 -14.38 -9.02
CA TYR A 83 -11.75 -14.24 -8.05
C TYR A 83 -12.26 -14.44 -6.62
N TRP A 84 -13.31 -13.72 -6.23
CA TRP A 84 -13.85 -13.78 -4.87
C TRP A 84 -14.47 -15.14 -4.52
N LYS A 85 -15.04 -15.82 -5.49
CA LYS A 85 -15.53 -17.21 -5.33
C LYS A 85 -14.41 -18.16 -4.87
N ASN A 86 -13.19 -17.98 -5.42
CA ASN A 86 -12.05 -18.85 -5.16
C ASN A 86 -11.10 -18.30 -4.08
N HIS A 87 -11.19 -17.01 -3.72
CA HIS A 87 -10.22 -16.32 -2.85
C HIS A 87 -10.08 -16.98 -1.48
N ARG A 88 -11.18 -17.39 -0.85
CA ARG A 88 -11.18 -17.95 0.50
C ARG A 88 -10.40 -19.26 0.58
N ASP A 89 -10.51 -20.10 -0.44
CA ASP A 89 -9.91 -21.43 -0.51
C ASP A 89 -8.46 -21.37 -1.04
N CYS A 90 -8.07 -20.28 -1.68
CA CYS A 90 -6.71 -20.05 -2.12
C CYS A 90 -5.83 -19.57 -0.94
N GLN A 91 -4.97 -20.46 -0.42
CA GLN A 91 -4.10 -20.14 0.73
C GLN A 91 -3.17 -18.96 0.46
N HIS A 92 -2.62 -18.87 -0.74
CA HIS A 92 -1.76 -17.80 -1.20
C HIS A 92 -2.52 -16.47 -1.30
N CYS A 93 -3.66 -16.43 -2.00
CA CYS A 93 -4.41 -15.19 -2.21
C CYS A 93 -5.01 -14.65 -0.91
N SER A 94 -5.47 -15.53 -0.01
CA SER A 94 -6.09 -15.17 1.27
C SER A 94 -5.10 -15.04 2.43
N TYR A 95 -3.79 -15.23 2.20
CA TYR A 95 -2.77 -15.28 3.25
C TYR A 95 -2.85 -14.07 4.19
N THR A 96 -2.75 -12.87 3.65
CA THR A 96 -2.79 -11.62 4.44
C THR A 96 -4.11 -11.46 5.19
N ALA A 97 -5.23 -11.75 4.55
CA ALA A 97 -6.55 -11.67 5.19
C ALA A 97 -6.70 -12.62 6.38
N ARG A 98 -6.10 -13.82 6.30
CA ARG A 98 -6.17 -14.85 7.36
C ARG A 98 -5.17 -14.65 8.48
N THR A 99 -3.98 -14.16 8.17
CA THR A 99 -2.87 -14.08 9.12
C THR A 99 -2.67 -12.68 9.70
N GLY A 100 -3.14 -11.65 9.02
CA GLY A 100 -2.83 -10.25 9.32
C GLY A 100 -1.38 -9.86 8.97
N ASP A 101 -0.60 -10.76 8.38
CA ASP A 101 0.79 -10.48 8.00
C ASP A 101 0.82 -9.61 6.74
N GLN A 102 1.32 -8.40 6.90
CA GLN A 102 1.49 -7.41 5.83
C GLN A 102 2.98 -7.12 5.52
N ARG A 103 3.89 -7.97 5.99
CA ARG A 103 5.34 -7.74 5.83
C ARG A 103 6.05 -8.80 5.03
N SER A 104 5.54 -10.01 5.03
CA SER A 104 6.16 -11.12 4.31
C SER A 104 5.99 -10.97 2.81
N VAL A 105 7.07 -11.25 2.08
CA VAL A 105 7.05 -11.45 0.63
C VAL A 105 6.76 -12.93 0.39
N ILE A 106 5.69 -13.23 -0.32
CA ILE A 106 5.19 -14.59 -0.54
C ILE A 106 5.04 -14.90 -2.03
N THR A 107 5.16 -16.18 -2.37
CA THR A 107 4.88 -16.72 -3.71
C THR A 107 3.81 -17.81 -3.62
N ASN A 108 3.16 -18.15 -4.75
CA ASN A 108 2.23 -19.28 -4.77
C ASN A 108 2.94 -20.61 -4.47
N SER A 109 4.23 -20.76 -4.79
CA SER A 109 5.02 -21.95 -4.48
C SER A 109 5.36 -22.13 -2.99
N ASP A 110 5.18 -21.12 -2.16
CA ASP A 110 5.26 -21.28 -0.68
C ASP A 110 4.12 -22.15 -0.14
N PHE A 111 3.02 -22.25 -0.88
CA PHE A 111 1.78 -22.91 -0.45
C PHE A 111 1.45 -24.18 -1.25
N TYR A 112 1.91 -24.23 -2.50
CA TYR A 112 1.51 -25.26 -3.45
C TYR A 112 2.70 -25.76 -4.27
N SER A 113 2.79 -27.08 -4.51
CA SER A 113 3.53 -27.58 -5.65
C SER A 113 2.83 -27.18 -6.95
N ALA A 114 3.53 -27.16 -8.09
CA ALA A 114 2.94 -26.82 -9.38
C ALA A 114 1.67 -27.63 -9.70
N ARG A 115 1.69 -28.93 -9.41
CA ARG A 115 0.52 -29.83 -9.60
C ARG A 115 -0.67 -29.42 -8.71
N GLN A 116 -0.43 -29.05 -7.47
CA GLN A 116 -1.47 -28.60 -6.54
C GLN A 116 -2.03 -27.25 -6.98
N TRP A 117 -1.14 -26.33 -7.40
CA TRP A 117 -1.53 -25.01 -7.89
C TRP A 117 -2.48 -25.13 -9.09
N HIS A 118 -2.11 -25.90 -10.10
CA HIS A 118 -2.94 -26.12 -11.28
C HIS A 118 -4.28 -26.82 -10.98
N GLY A 119 -4.39 -27.50 -9.86
CA GLY A 119 -5.64 -28.14 -9.40
C GLY A 119 -6.57 -27.22 -8.60
N THR A 120 -6.13 -25.97 -8.29
CA THR A 120 -6.97 -25.02 -7.55
C THR A 120 -8.01 -24.35 -8.46
N GLY A 121 -9.21 -24.05 -7.93
CA GLY A 121 -10.18 -23.26 -8.64
C GLY A 121 -9.64 -21.85 -8.97
N MET A 122 -8.81 -21.27 -8.09
CA MET A 122 -8.18 -19.97 -8.34
C MET A 122 -7.31 -19.98 -9.60
N TYR A 123 -6.52 -21.06 -9.81
CA TYR A 123 -5.71 -21.18 -11.01
C TYR A 123 -6.59 -21.41 -12.24
N THR A 124 -7.48 -22.42 -12.20
CA THR A 124 -8.26 -22.85 -13.38
C THR A 124 -9.24 -21.78 -13.88
N ASP A 125 -9.89 -21.09 -12.95
CA ASP A 125 -10.97 -20.16 -13.26
C ASP A 125 -10.44 -18.73 -13.46
N PHE A 126 -9.30 -18.38 -12.85
CA PHE A 126 -8.78 -17.00 -12.85
C PHE A 126 -7.35 -16.91 -13.45
N TYR A 127 -6.31 -17.41 -12.76
CA TYR A 127 -4.92 -17.15 -13.16
C TYR A 127 -4.55 -17.69 -14.54
N ARG A 128 -5.05 -18.87 -14.92
CA ARG A 128 -4.84 -19.43 -16.26
C ARG A 128 -5.36 -18.52 -17.38
N LEU A 129 -6.46 -17.79 -17.14
CA LEU A 129 -7.05 -16.90 -18.12
C LEU A 129 -6.28 -15.58 -18.27
N THR A 130 -5.58 -15.16 -17.22
CA THR A 130 -4.69 -13.99 -17.26
C THR A 130 -3.29 -14.31 -17.82
N GLY A 131 -2.99 -15.59 -18.06
CA GLY A 131 -1.66 -16.05 -18.48
C GLY A 131 -0.61 -16.07 -17.36
N MET A 132 -1.01 -15.80 -16.12
CA MET A 132 -0.11 -15.78 -14.96
C MET A 132 0.03 -17.18 -14.37
N GLU A 133 1.27 -17.66 -14.26
CA GLU A 133 1.61 -18.96 -13.66
C GLU A 133 2.17 -18.79 -12.25
N ASN A 134 3.10 -17.85 -12.10
CA ASN A 134 3.80 -17.58 -10.86
C ASN A 134 3.53 -16.16 -10.40
N SER A 135 3.38 -15.98 -9.10
CA SER A 135 3.18 -14.66 -8.49
C SER A 135 4.06 -14.44 -7.27
N LEU A 136 4.58 -13.22 -7.14
CA LEU A 136 5.32 -12.73 -5.99
C LEU A 136 4.56 -11.55 -5.41
N MET A 137 4.22 -11.60 -4.13
CA MET A 137 3.36 -10.62 -3.48
C MET A 137 4.01 -9.99 -2.26
N VAL A 138 3.77 -8.69 -2.05
CA VAL A 138 4.09 -7.95 -0.82
C VAL A 138 2.99 -6.95 -0.54
N CYS A 139 2.69 -6.71 0.75
CA CYS A 139 1.77 -5.65 1.12
C CYS A 139 2.50 -4.34 1.43
N LEU A 140 1.79 -3.22 1.25
CA LEU A 140 2.21 -1.88 1.60
C LEU A 140 1.35 -1.38 2.78
N PRO A 141 1.78 -1.58 4.05
CA PRO A 141 0.98 -1.23 5.22
C PRO A 141 0.65 0.25 5.31
N SER A 142 1.57 1.11 4.89
CA SER A 142 1.38 2.57 4.92
C SER A 142 0.39 3.09 3.87
N ALA A 143 0.02 2.26 2.89
CA ALA A 143 -1.00 2.58 1.89
C ALA A 143 -2.43 2.45 2.44
N LEU A 144 -2.60 1.87 3.63
CA LEU A 144 -3.91 1.75 4.26
C LEU A 144 -4.35 3.07 4.91
N PRO A 145 -5.64 3.44 4.80
CA PRO A 145 -6.17 4.55 5.55
C PRO A 145 -6.13 4.27 7.06
N PRO A 146 -6.02 5.29 7.92
CA PRO A 146 -6.05 5.11 9.38
C PRO A 146 -7.31 4.43 9.92
N THR A 147 -8.37 4.40 9.13
CA THR A 147 -9.66 3.77 9.44
C THR A 147 -9.75 2.33 8.94
N ALA A 148 -8.67 1.79 8.38
CA ALA A 148 -8.65 0.43 7.86
C ALA A 148 -9.01 -0.59 8.93
N GLY A 149 -9.91 -1.50 8.57
CA GLY A 149 -10.36 -2.59 9.43
C GLY A 149 -9.64 -3.91 9.13
N PRO A 150 -9.95 -4.94 9.92
CA PRO A 150 -9.45 -6.29 9.65
C PRO A 150 -9.81 -6.74 8.24
N GLY A 151 -8.86 -7.40 7.57
CA GLY A 151 -9.06 -7.90 6.21
C GLY A 151 -8.89 -6.89 5.09
N GLN A 152 -8.54 -5.63 5.43
CA GLN A 152 -8.13 -4.61 4.46
C GLN A 152 -6.60 -4.58 4.33
N TYR A 153 -6.11 -4.54 3.11
CA TYR A 153 -4.68 -4.45 2.79
C TYR A 153 -4.48 -3.89 1.38
N VAL A 154 -3.32 -3.29 1.17
CA VAL A 154 -2.84 -2.89 -0.16
C VAL A 154 -1.69 -3.82 -0.52
N ARG A 155 -1.76 -4.44 -1.70
CA ARG A 155 -0.85 -5.49 -2.12
C ARG A 155 -0.29 -5.21 -3.50
N LEU A 156 1.02 -5.29 -3.60
CA LEU A 156 1.74 -5.34 -4.86
C LEU A 156 1.92 -6.80 -5.28
N THR A 157 1.47 -7.12 -6.47
CA THR A 157 1.56 -8.45 -7.08
C THR A 157 2.40 -8.36 -8.36
N LEU A 158 3.47 -9.13 -8.43
CA LEU A 158 4.27 -9.32 -9.63
C LEU A 158 3.92 -10.68 -10.23
N GLY A 159 3.63 -10.71 -11.52
CA GLY A 159 3.22 -11.91 -12.24
C GLY A 159 4.23 -12.36 -13.29
N ARG A 160 4.42 -13.67 -13.42
CA ARG A 160 5.12 -14.32 -14.53
C ARG A 160 4.23 -15.35 -15.18
N GLY A 161 4.32 -15.44 -16.51
CA GLY A 161 3.74 -16.53 -17.28
C GLY A 161 4.46 -17.86 -17.07
N PRO A 162 4.15 -18.86 -17.90
CA PRO A 162 4.79 -20.17 -17.82
C PRO A 162 6.31 -20.09 -17.92
N GLY A 163 7.00 -20.69 -16.97
CA GLY A 163 8.48 -20.67 -16.89
C GLY A 163 9.01 -20.78 -15.47
N PRO A 164 10.23 -20.29 -15.23
CA PRO A 164 10.84 -20.34 -13.90
C PRO A 164 10.09 -19.47 -12.90
N ASP A 165 9.88 -20.00 -11.70
CA ASP A 165 9.32 -19.27 -10.57
C ASP A 165 10.22 -18.11 -10.11
N PHE A 166 9.70 -17.27 -9.25
CA PHE A 166 10.47 -16.21 -8.58
C PHE A 166 11.53 -16.83 -7.67
N SER A 167 12.76 -16.36 -7.84
CA SER A 167 13.91 -16.85 -7.09
C SER A 167 13.99 -16.22 -5.69
N GLU A 168 14.83 -16.81 -4.82
CA GLU A 168 15.17 -16.21 -3.52
C GLU A 168 15.83 -14.81 -3.68
N ARG A 169 16.51 -14.56 -4.82
CA ARG A 169 17.02 -13.23 -5.16
C ARG A 169 15.87 -12.25 -5.40
N ASP A 170 14.84 -12.64 -6.15
CA ASP A 170 13.69 -11.78 -6.46
C ASP A 170 12.93 -11.45 -5.17
N ARG A 171 12.74 -12.43 -4.30
CA ARG A 171 12.17 -12.28 -2.97
C ARG A 171 12.99 -11.30 -2.11
N ALA A 172 14.31 -11.47 -2.09
CA ALA A 172 15.23 -10.61 -1.35
C ALA A 172 15.17 -9.15 -1.84
N VAL A 173 15.17 -8.95 -3.15
CA VAL A 173 15.04 -7.63 -3.79
C VAL A 173 13.75 -6.96 -3.36
N LEU A 174 12.61 -7.64 -3.45
CA LEU A 174 11.31 -7.08 -3.08
C LEU A 174 11.22 -6.79 -1.57
N THR A 175 11.80 -7.66 -0.73
CA THR A 175 11.87 -7.45 0.72
C THR A 175 12.67 -6.19 1.08
N LEU A 176 13.81 -5.96 0.40
CA LEU A 176 14.65 -4.78 0.63
C LEU A 176 13.99 -3.48 0.13
N LEU A 177 13.22 -3.56 -0.96
CA LEU A 177 12.50 -2.41 -1.51
C LEU A 177 11.20 -2.09 -0.75
N GLY A 178 10.62 -3.02 -0.01
CA GLY A 178 9.34 -2.84 0.68
C GLY A 178 9.20 -1.50 1.43
N PRO A 179 10.14 -1.13 2.33
CA PRO A 179 10.08 0.16 3.03
C PRO A 179 10.15 1.38 2.10
N HIS A 180 10.88 1.27 0.98
CA HIS A 180 10.95 2.34 -0.01
C HIS A 180 9.64 2.47 -0.80
N LEU A 181 9.03 1.35 -1.18
CA LEU A 181 7.72 1.35 -1.84
C LEU A 181 6.64 1.98 -0.95
N ASP A 182 6.64 1.64 0.34
CA ASP A 182 5.76 2.27 1.33
C ASP A 182 5.98 3.79 1.41
N GLN A 183 7.24 4.22 1.48
CA GLN A 183 7.57 5.65 1.53
C GLN A 183 7.19 6.37 0.24
N ALA A 184 7.45 5.76 -0.93
CA ALA A 184 7.08 6.32 -2.22
C ALA A 184 5.56 6.50 -2.35
N TYR A 185 4.77 5.54 -1.85
CA TYR A 185 3.31 5.68 -1.80
C TYR A 185 2.89 6.89 -0.95
N LEU A 186 3.45 7.04 0.24
CA LEU A 186 3.16 8.19 1.12
C LEU A 186 3.55 9.52 0.46
N ASP A 187 4.65 9.57 -0.28
CA ASP A 187 5.10 10.78 -0.97
C ASP A 187 4.15 11.15 -2.12
N VAL A 188 3.63 10.17 -2.87
CA VAL A 188 2.58 10.39 -3.86
C VAL A 188 1.32 10.96 -3.18
N GLN A 189 0.88 10.37 -2.07
CA GLN A 189 -0.27 10.86 -1.33
C GLN A 189 -0.08 12.29 -0.81
N ARG A 190 1.13 12.62 -0.30
CA ARG A 190 1.45 14.00 0.15
C ARG A 190 1.41 14.99 -1.01
N ARG A 191 1.91 14.62 -2.20
CA ARG A 191 1.89 15.48 -3.40
C ARG A 191 0.49 15.68 -3.95
N ARG A 192 -0.35 14.64 -3.92
CA ARG A 192 -1.76 14.70 -4.40
C ARG A 192 -2.68 15.41 -3.44
N HIS A 193 -2.48 15.21 -2.15
CA HIS A 193 -3.31 15.75 -1.08
C HIS A 193 -2.45 16.60 -0.14
N PRO A 194 -1.89 17.72 -0.64
CA PRO A 194 -1.09 18.58 0.21
C PRO A 194 -1.92 19.02 1.41
N VAL A 195 -1.37 18.82 2.59
CA VAL A 195 -2.02 19.33 3.82
C VAL A 195 -2.12 20.83 3.68
N PRO A 196 -3.31 21.43 3.72
CA PRO A 196 -3.46 22.87 3.61
C PRO A 196 -2.62 23.58 4.67
N ARG A 197 -1.85 24.59 4.26
CA ARG A 197 -0.98 25.33 5.19
C ARG A 197 -1.83 25.98 6.28
N LEU A 198 -1.68 25.48 7.48
CA LEU A 198 -2.29 26.11 8.66
C LEU A 198 -1.53 27.39 8.98
N THR A 199 -2.26 28.41 9.48
CA THR A 199 -1.61 29.62 10.02
C THR A 199 -0.81 29.26 11.29
N PRO A 200 0.22 30.05 11.67
CA PRO A 200 0.96 29.79 12.90
C PRO A 200 0.04 29.68 14.14
N ARG A 201 -1.06 30.43 14.19
CA ARG A 201 -2.06 30.39 15.27
C ARG A 201 -2.87 29.08 15.24
N GLN A 202 -3.26 28.59 14.05
CA GLN A 202 -3.95 27.30 13.90
C GLN A 202 -3.02 26.13 14.25
N THR A 203 -1.77 26.20 13.82
CA THR A 203 -0.74 25.19 14.17
C THR A 203 -0.49 25.16 15.67
N GLY A 204 -0.33 26.34 16.32
CA GLY A 204 -0.15 26.43 17.77
C GLY A 204 -1.35 25.85 18.54
N LEU A 205 -2.57 26.12 18.07
CA LEU A 205 -3.78 25.56 18.67
C LEU A 205 -3.80 24.03 18.53
N LEU A 206 -3.50 23.49 17.35
CA LEU A 206 -3.42 22.05 17.15
C LEU A 206 -2.30 21.36 17.95
N HIS A 207 -1.19 22.02 18.22
CA HIS A 207 -0.17 21.50 19.15
C HIS A 207 -0.72 21.32 20.56
N LEU A 208 -1.54 22.26 21.05
CA LEU A 208 -2.19 22.11 22.36
C LEU A 208 -3.23 20.97 22.35
N VAL A 209 -3.94 20.82 21.22
CA VAL A 209 -4.84 19.67 21.01
C VAL A 209 -4.10 18.35 21.07
N ALA A 210 -2.97 18.25 20.37
CA ALA A 210 -2.11 17.07 20.32
C ALA A 210 -1.48 16.73 21.69
N ALA A 211 -1.27 17.78 22.53
CA ALA A 211 -0.83 17.62 23.91
C ALA A 211 -1.96 17.21 24.89
N GLY A 212 -3.18 16.95 24.40
CA GLY A 212 -4.32 16.48 25.20
C GLY A 212 -5.09 17.58 25.96
N HIS A 213 -4.82 18.87 25.71
CA HIS A 213 -5.54 19.96 26.40
C HIS A 213 -7.01 20.03 25.97
N THR A 214 -7.91 20.23 26.94
CA THR A 214 -9.33 20.51 26.66
C THR A 214 -9.53 21.92 26.08
N ASN A 215 -10.68 22.20 25.47
CA ASN A 215 -10.96 23.52 24.92
C ASN A 215 -10.89 24.61 25.99
N SER A 216 -11.33 24.31 27.21
CA SER A 216 -11.24 25.24 28.35
C SER A 216 -9.78 25.53 28.75
N GLN A 217 -8.92 24.50 28.75
CA GLN A 217 -7.48 24.69 29.03
C GLN A 217 -6.78 25.48 27.93
N ILE A 218 -7.15 25.24 26.68
CA ILE A 218 -6.63 25.97 25.51
C ILE A 218 -7.08 27.44 25.57
N ALA A 219 -8.35 27.69 25.85
CA ALA A 219 -8.91 29.01 26.00
C ALA A 219 -8.14 29.84 27.02
N ARG A 220 -7.93 29.25 28.21
CA ARG A 220 -7.17 29.89 29.30
C ARG A 220 -5.73 30.19 28.89
N ARG A 221 -5.07 29.21 28.19
CA ARG A 221 -3.67 29.34 27.80
C ARG A 221 -3.45 30.37 26.70
N LEU A 222 -4.43 30.55 25.82
CA LEU A 222 -4.36 31.47 24.70
C LEU A 222 -5.04 32.85 25.01
N GLY A 223 -5.65 33.03 26.18
CA GLY A 223 -6.34 34.27 26.56
C GLY A 223 -7.58 34.55 25.73
N ILE A 224 -8.32 33.53 25.29
CA ILE A 224 -9.54 33.65 24.47
C ILE A 224 -10.69 32.87 25.09
N SER A 225 -11.92 33.06 24.57
CA SER A 225 -13.08 32.29 25.05
C SER A 225 -13.06 30.83 24.55
N GLU A 226 -13.72 29.93 25.27
CA GLU A 226 -13.87 28.52 24.82
C GLU A 226 -14.67 28.41 23.52
N GLY A 227 -15.67 29.34 23.33
CA GLY A 227 -16.39 29.44 22.07
C GLY A 227 -15.48 29.82 20.90
N THR A 228 -14.52 30.72 21.11
CA THR A 228 -13.52 31.09 20.09
C THR A 228 -12.61 29.90 19.76
N VAL A 229 -12.22 29.11 20.76
CA VAL A 229 -11.44 27.86 20.51
C VAL A 229 -12.23 26.89 19.64
N ARG A 230 -13.52 26.70 19.92
CA ARG A 230 -14.41 25.83 19.15
C ARG A 230 -14.46 26.26 17.68
N THR A 231 -14.75 27.56 17.44
CA THR A 231 -14.79 28.10 16.08
C THR A 231 -13.46 27.94 15.34
N HIS A 232 -12.33 28.16 16.03
CA HIS A 232 -11.03 27.92 15.42
C HIS A 232 -10.81 26.43 15.06
N LEU A 233 -11.26 25.51 15.91
CA LEU A 233 -11.15 24.07 15.62
C LEU A 233 -12.06 23.66 14.45
N GLU A 234 -13.29 24.15 14.38
CA GLU A 234 -14.20 23.93 13.26
C GLU A 234 -13.56 24.40 11.95
N ASN A 235 -13.05 25.64 11.91
CA ASN A 235 -12.34 26.18 10.74
C ASN A 235 -11.08 25.35 10.37
N ILE A 236 -10.38 24.77 11.35
CA ILE A 236 -9.24 23.88 11.11
C ILE A 236 -9.73 22.53 10.54
N TYR A 237 -10.82 21.97 11.06
CA TYR A 237 -11.40 20.72 10.57
C TYR A 237 -11.88 20.87 9.13
N ASP A 238 -12.57 21.94 8.81
CA ASP A 238 -13.00 22.24 7.44
C ASP A 238 -11.80 22.40 6.51
N LYS A 239 -10.76 23.13 6.96
CA LYS A 239 -9.55 23.34 6.16
C LYS A 239 -8.76 22.06 5.93
N LEU A 240 -8.69 21.17 6.93
CA LEU A 240 -8.02 19.88 6.84
C LEU A 240 -8.90 18.78 6.23
N GLN A 241 -10.16 19.08 5.92
CA GLN A 241 -11.16 18.11 5.42
C GLN A 241 -11.28 16.89 6.34
N VAL A 242 -11.43 17.14 7.64
CA VAL A 242 -11.59 16.10 8.67
C VAL A 242 -12.80 16.42 9.57
N THR A 243 -13.36 15.38 10.17
CA THR A 243 -14.58 15.50 11.00
C THR A 243 -14.34 15.33 12.49
N SER A 244 -13.10 15.07 12.92
CA SER A 244 -12.81 14.82 14.32
C SER A 244 -11.51 15.46 14.79
N ARG A 245 -11.44 15.69 16.11
CA ARG A 245 -10.28 16.23 16.81
C ARG A 245 -9.02 15.37 16.59
N THR A 246 -9.15 14.07 16.72
CA THR A 246 -8.05 13.12 16.52
C THR A 246 -7.60 13.10 15.06
N ALA A 247 -8.54 13.06 14.10
CA ALA A 247 -8.22 13.11 12.68
C ALA A 247 -7.49 14.41 12.29
N ALA A 248 -7.83 15.55 12.91
CA ALA A 248 -7.13 16.82 12.68
C ALA A 248 -5.67 16.77 13.13
N VAL A 249 -5.40 16.16 14.28
CA VAL A 249 -4.02 15.99 14.80
C VAL A 249 -3.21 15.07 13.90
N VAL A 250 -3.76 13.90 13.56
CA VAL A 250 -3.10 12.92 12.66
C VAL A 250 -2.80 13.55 11.30
N ARG A 251 -3.76 14.27 10.73
CA ARG A 251 -3.61 14.93 9.41
C ARG A 251 -2.57 16.04 9.43
N ALA A 252 -2.51 16.83 10.51
CA ALA A 252 -1.58 17.95 10.62
C ALA A 252 -0.15 17.53 11.04
N PHE A 253 -0.02 16.41 11.77
CA PHE A 253 1.23 15.94 12.35
C PHE A 253 1.40 14.42 12.13
N PRO A 254 1.55 13.97 10.89
CA PRO A 254 1.62 12.53 10.57
C PRO A 254 2.80 11.84 11.27
N GLU A 255 3.89 12.55 11.55
CA GLU A 255 5.08 12.03 12.23
C GLU A 255 4.85 11.66 13.72
N ARG A 256 3.72 12.08 14.31
CA ARG A 256 3.37 11.78 15.70
C ARG A 256 2.38 10.62 15.83
N ALA A 257 1.91 10.10 14.71
CA ALA A 257 0.92 9.01 14.65
C ALA A 257 1.56 7.65 14.36
N ALA A 258 2.87 7.62 14.12
CA ALA A 258 3.66 6.41 13.89
C ALA A 258 4.20 5.81 15.20
#